data_d0c4e90216a493821f39748751faf2ea
#
_entry.id   d0c4e90216a493821f39748751faf2ea
#
_cell.length_a   1.000
_cell.length_b   1.000
_cell.length_c   1.000
_cell.angle_alpha   90.00
_cell.angle_beta   90.00
_cell.angle_gamma   90.00
#
_symmetry.space_group_name_H-M   'P 1'
#
loop_
_entity.id
_entity.type
_entity.pdbx_description
1 polymer ?
#
loop_
_entity_poly.entity_id
_entity_poly.type
_entity_poly.pdbx_seq_one_letter_code
_entity_poly.pdbx_strand_id
1 'polypeptide(L)'
;MISWASRQPQWAIGFLDEVWWSRFALPRMHAWQDEHHPVRLVEQPWQKADPDPKALACYGVLWQRGPAEKPIRDQMSLRFVTGRPVSDITTQFLQWGCDQLQDQGKTAWLLIWDNASWHVSKLVRTWIRQHNAQVKVQGKGVRILPCFLPTKSPWLNPIEPKWVHGKRAVVEADGLLSAQQLAERVCFHFGCFYEPHLSIPEKVA
;
A
#
# COMPACT_ATOMS: atom_id res chain seq x y z
N MET A 1 10.94 -11.92 17.12
CA MET A 1 11.59 -11.06 16.11
C MET A 1 11.05 -9.63 16.20
N ILE A 2 9.74 -9.37 16.06
CA ILE A 2 9.13 -8.03 16.15
C ILE A 2 9.53 -7.30 17.44
N SER A 3 9.34 -7.92 18.60
CA SER A 3 9.70 -7.31 19.91
C SER A 3 11.19 -6.95 20.04
N TRP A 4 12.06 -7.63 19.35
CA TRP A 4 13.49 -7.30 19.32
C TRP A 4 13.74 -6.15 18.32
N ALA A 5 13.17 -6.23 17.12
CA ALA A 5 13.33 -5.20 16.10
C ALA A 5 12.78 -3.84 16.55
N SER A 6 11.67 -3.81 17.30
CA SER A 6 11.07 -2.57 17.81
C SER A 6 11.97 -1.81 18.82
N ARG A 7 12.99 -2.47 19.39
CA ARG A 7 13.97 -1.84 20.29
C ARG A 7 15.19 -1.29 19.54
N GLN A 8 15.29 -1.53 18.23
CA GLN A 8 16.41 -1.09 17.43
C GLN A 8 16.02 0.22 16.70
N PRO A 9 16.57 1.38 17.08
CA PRO A 9 16.17 2.66 16.50
C PRO A 9 16.49 2.77 15.01
N GLN A 10 17.47 1.99 14.54
CA GLN A 10 17.89 1.95 13.13
C GLN A 10 17.08 0.97 12.28
N TRP A 11 16.12 0.25 12.89
CA TRP A 11 15.25 -0.68 12.17
C TRP A 11 13.89 -0.05 11.93
N ALA A 12 13.30 -0.37 10.80
CA ALA A 12 11.89 -0.15 10.51
C ALA A 12 11.15 -1.47 10.53
N ILE A 13 9.92 -1.47 11.04
CA ILE A 13 9.00 -2.61 10.94
C ILE A 13 7.85 -2.15 10.08
N GLY A 14 7.61 -2.82 8.97
CA GLY A 14 6.54 -2.49 8.03
C GLY A 14 5.69 -3.69 7.69
N PHE A 15 4.38 -3.53 7.79
CA PHE A 15 3.37 -4.49 7.37
C PHE A 15 2.90 -4.11 5.97
N LEU A 16 3.25 -4.93 4.99
CA LEU A 16 2.94 -4.70 3.58
C LEU A 16 1.72 -5.52 3.15
N ASP A 17 0.93 -4.91 2.29
CA ASP A 17 -0.21 -5.55 1.64
C ASP A 17 -0.63 -4.79 0.38
N GLU A 18 -1.40 -5.41 -0.49
CA GLU A 18 -1.99 -4.79 -1.67
C GLU A 18 -3.51 -4.72 -1.56
N VAL A 19 -4.05 -3.64 -2.11
CA VAL A 19 -5.49 -3.39 -2.11
C VAL A 19 -5.94 -2.85 -3.46
N TRP A 20 -7.16 -3.19 -3.83
CA TRP A 20 -7.84 -2.59 -4.98
C TRP A 20 -8.86 -1.54 -4.53
N TRP A 21 -8.80 -0.37 -5.18
CA TRP A 21 -9.70 0.75 -4.98
C TRP A 21 -10.61 0.87 -6.20
N SER A 22 -11.91 0.63 -6.02
CA SER A 22 -12.90 0.75 -7.10
C SER A 22 -13.36 2.20 -7.23
N ARG A 23 -13.42 2.71 -8.47
CA ARG A 23 -14.03 4.01 -8.79
C ARG A 23 -15.56 3.97 -8.64
N PHE A 24 -16.14 2.78 -8.68
CA PHE A 24 -17.59 2.52 -8.59
C PHE A 24 -18.03 2.04 -7.22
N ALA A 25 -17.23 2.22 -6.20
CA ALA A 25 -17.61 1.88 -4.85
C ALA A 25 -18.68 2.87 -4.36
N LEU A 26 -19.83 2.33 -3.99
CA LEU A 26 -20.93 3.12 -3.41
C LEU A 26 -20.71 3.29 -1.90
N PRO A 27 -21.01 4.47 -1.33
CA PRO A 27 -20.97 4.68 0.10
C PRO A 27 -22.04 3.81 0.78
N ARG A 28 -21.69 3.24 1.93
CA ARG A 28 -22.69 2.65 2.83
C ARG A 28 -23.30 3.77 3.64
N MET A 29 -24.49 4.22 3.26
CA MET A 29 -25.16 5.28 3.94
C MET A 29 -26.11 4.71 5.01
N HIS A 30 -25.99 5.24 6.23
CA HIS A 30 -26.97 5.14 7.28
C HIS A 30 -27.31 6.58 7.66
N ALA A 31 -28.39 7.10 7.15
CA ALA A 31 -28.87 8.45 7.45
C ALA A 31 -30.28 8.39 8.02
N TRP A 32 -30.50 9.10 9.11
CA TRP A 32 -31.85 9.48 9.52
C TRP A 32 -32.29 10.63 8.62
N GLN A 33 -33.36 10.45 7.90
CA GLN A 33 -33.81 11.43 6.93
C GLN A 33 -35.33 11.63 7.02
N ASP A 34 -35.71 12.86 6.68
CA ASP A 34 -37.11 13.24 6.49
C ASP A 34 -37.70 12.44 5.33
N GLU A 35 -38.92 11.95 5.48
CA GLU A 35 -39.65 11.18 4.47
C GLU A 35 -39.79 11.95 3.15
N HIS A 36 -39.76 13.27 3.18
CA HIS A 36 -39.91 14.15 2.01
C HIS A 36 -38.60 14.37 1.24
N HIS A 37 -37.43 14.05 1.81
CA HIS A 37 -36.14 14.30 1.21
C HIS A 37 -35.23 13.05 1.29
N PRO A 38 -35.59 11.94 0.60
CA PRO A 38 -34.79 10.73 0.66
C PRO A 38 -33.40 10.93 0.04
N VAL A 39 -32.35 10.48 0.74
CA VAL A 39 -31.01 10.41 0.14
C VAL A 39 -31.04 9.41 -1.01
N ARG A 40 -30.66 9.86 -2.17
CA ARG A 40 -30.53 9.01 -3.35
C ARG A 40 -29.06 8.91 -3.74
N LEU A 41 -28.58 7.68 -3.89
CA LEU A 41 -27.30 7.44 -4.54
C LEU A 41 -27.48 7.62 -6.04
N VAL A 42 -26.55 8.33 -6.65
CA VAL A 42 -26.51 8.48 -8.10
C VAL A 42 -25.92 7.20 -8.68
N GLU A 43 -26.65 6.55 -9.58
CA GLU A 43 -26.10 5.43 -10.34
C GLU A 43 -24.95 5.95 -11.22
N GLN A 44 -23.82 5.26 -11.15
CA GLN A 44 -22.60 5.61 -11.89
C GLN A 44 -22.31 4.54 -12.95
N PRO A 45 -23.00 4.58 -14.10
CA PRO A 45 -22.79 3.59 -15.14
C PRO A 45 -21.43 3.77 -15.78
N TRP A 46 -20.70 2.65 -15.91
CA TRP A 46 -19.46 2.66 -16.66
C TRP A 46 -19.72 2.93 -18.14
N GLN A 47 -19.03 3.92 -18.68
CA GLN A 47 -19.05 4.24 -20.11
C GLN A 47 -17.88 3.58 -20.81
N LYS A 48 -18.10 2.96 -21.96
CA LYS A 48 -17.02 2.32 -22.75
C LYS A 48 -15.94 3.31 -23.20
N ALA A 49 -16.29 4.58 -23.32
CA ALA A 49 -15.38 5.67 -23.69
C ALA A 49 -14.54 6.19 -22.50
N ASP A 50 -14.80 5.74 -21.28
CA ASP A 50 -14.01 6.14 -20.09
C ASP A 50 -12.58 5.57 -20.22
N PRO A 51 -11.54 6.44 -20.31
CA PRO A 51 -10.16 6.01 -20.48
C PRO A 51 -9.58 5.40 -19.21
N ASP A 52 -10.19 5.67 -18.06
CA ASP A 52 -9.68 5.27 -16.76
C ASP A 52 -10.04 3.82 -16.42
N PRO A 53 -9.18 3.10 -15.71
CA PRO A 53 -9.48 1.76 -15.21
C PRO A 53 -10.61 1.80 -14.19
N LYS A 54 -11.40 0.72 -14.12
CA LYS A 54 -12.51 0.60 -13.15
C LYS A 54 -12.03 0.57 -11.68
N ALA A 55 -10.81 0.12 -11.48
CA ALA A 55 -10.19 0.05 -10.16
C ALA A 55 -8.67 0.24 -10.27
N LEU A 56 -8.08 0.75 -9.21
CA LEU A 56 -6.64 0.96 -9.07
C LEU A 56 -6.07 -0.03 -8.06
N ALA A 57 -4.99 -0.71 -8.44
CA ALA A 57 -4.18 -1.47 -7.50
C ALA A 57 -3.23 -0.53 -6.74
N CYS A 58 -3.03 -0.81 -5.47
CA CYS A 58 -2.17 -0.01 -4.60
C CYS A 58 -1.39 -0.92 -3.66
N TYR A 59 -0.08 -0.74 -3.60
CA TYR A 59 0.74 -1.25 -2.52
C TYR A 59 0.69 -0.31 -1.34
N GLY A 60 0.62 -0.86 -0.14
CA GLY A 60 0.73 -0.09 1.08
C GLY A 60 1.63 -0.75 2.09
N VAL A 61 2.30 0.07 2.87
CA VAL A 61 3.03 -0.37 4.05
C VAL A 61 2.60 0.44 5.26
N LEU A 62 2.19 -0.27 6.31
CA LEU A 62 1.91 0.30 7.62
C LEU A 62 3.18 0.19 8.47
N TRP A 63 3.73 1.34 8.84
CA TRP A 63 4.93 1.41 9.66
C TRP A 63 4.60 1.30 11.14
N GLN A 64 5.22 0.35 11.82
CA GLN A 64 5.14 0.27 13.28
C GLN A 64 6.11 1.28 13.89
N ARG A 65 5.62 2.10 14.80
CA ARG A 65 6.43 3.06 15.54
C ARG A 65 7.19 2.40 16.68
N GLY A 66 8.34 2.97 16.98
CA GLY A 66 9.10 2.59 18.17
C GLY A 66 8.39 3.03 19.47
N PRO A 67 8.69 2.38 20.60
CA PRO A 67 8.05 2.65 21.90
C PRO A 67 8.27 4.08 22.43
N ALA A 68 9.24 4.81 21.90
CA ALA A 68 9.55 6.19 22.29
C ALA A 68 8.74 7.26 21.51
N GLU A 69 8.02 6.88 20.46
CA GLU A 69 7.26 7.81 19.64
C GLU A 69 5.84 7.96 20.18
N LYS A 70 5.44 9.21 20.48
CA LYS A 70 4.05 9.49 20.90
C LYS A 70 3.06 9.04 19.82
N PRO A 71 1.86 8.53 20.19
CA PRO A 71 0.85 8.04 19.25
C PRO A 71 0.24 9.19 18.46
N ILE A 72 0.88 9.56 17.36
CA ILE A 72 0.29 10.43 16.36
C ILE A 72 0.09 9.57 15.14
N ARG A 73 -1.11 9.30 14.72
CA ARG A 73 -1.56 8.52 13.53
C ARG A 73 -0.60 7.44 13.02
N ASP A 74 -1.11 6.26 12.74
CA ASP A 74 -0.34 5.22 12.04
C ASP A 74 0.23 5.80 10.74
N GLN A 75 1.53 5.61 10.55
CA GLN A 75 2.16 6.09 9.33
C GLN A 75 1.98 5.04 8.23
N MET A 76 1.28 5.44 7.19
CA MET A 76 1.13 4.64 5.97
C MET A 76 2.03 5.23 4.88
N SER A 77 2.53 4.37 4.01
CA SER A 77 3.13 4.77 2.73
C SER A 77 2.48 3.98 1.61
N LEU A 78 2.11 4.65 0.53
CA LEU A 78 1.31 4.08 -0.55
C LEU A 78 1.97 4.31 -1.92
N ARG A 79 1.83 3.34 -2.82
CA ARG A 79 2.17 3.48 -4.23
C ARG A 79 1.11 2.80 -5.09
N PHE A 80 0.51 3.56 -5.97
CA PHE A 80 -0.41 3.03 -6.97
C PHE A 80 0.34 2.32 -8.09
N VAL A 81 -0.36 1.45 -8.80
CA VAL A 81 0.20 0.59 -9.85
C VAL A 81 -0.59 0.76 -11.13
N THR A 82 0.10 0.91 -12.25
CA THR A 82 -0.50 0.79 -13.57
C THR A 82 -0.67 -0.70 -13.89
N GLY A 83 -1.91 -1.16 -13.95
CA GLY A 83 -2.24 -2.57 -14.13
C GLY A 83 -2.44 -3.32 -12.81
N ARG A 84 -1.70 -4.40 -12.57
CA ARG A 84 -1.88 -5.30 -11.43
C ARG A 84 -0.57 -5.55 -10.67
N PRO A 85 -0.64 -5.94 -9.37
CA PRO A 85 0.52 -6.41 -8.64
C PRO A 85 1.16 -7.62 -9.31
N VAL A 86 2.46 -7.55 -9.55
CA VAL A 86 3.30 -8.62 -10.08
C VAL A 86 4.70 -8.51 -9.48
N SER A 87 5.52 -9.53 -9.65
CA SER A 87 6.86 -9.60 -9.03
C SER A 87 7.77 -8.41 -9.36
N ASP A 88 7.74 -7.92 -10.62
CA ASP A 88 8.55 -6.76 -11.04
C ASP A 88 8.12 -5.48 -10.33
N ILE A 89 6.81 -5.27 -10.20
CA ILE A 89 6.25 -4.13 -9.45
C ILE A 89 6.59 -4.25 -7.96
N THR A 90 6.52 -5.47 -7.41
CA THR A 90 6.91 -5.71 -6.02
C THR A 90 8.36 -5.28 -5.77
N THR A 91 9.30 -5.63 -6.68
CA THR A 91 10.70 -5.21 -6.50
C THR A 91 10.88 -3.69 -6.60
N GLN A 92 10.14 -3.01 -7.47
CA GLN A 92 10.15 -1.54 -7.55
C GLN A 92 9.63 -0.92 -6.25
N PHE A 93 8.54 -1.45 -5.69
CA PHE A 93 8.01 -0.98 -4.42
C PHE A 93 9.00 -1.19 -3.27
N LEU A 94 9.65 -2.35 -3.22
CA LEU A 94 10.67 -2.63 -2.20
C LEU A 94 11.88 -1.70 -2.33
N GLN A 95 12.35 -1.41 -3.56
CA GLN A 95 13.43 -0.46 -3.77
C GLN A 95 13.03 0.93 -3.28
N TRP A 96 11.87 1.43 -3.71
CA TRP A 96 11.34 2.71 -3.25
C TRP A 96 11.23 2.78 -1.72
N GLY A 97 10.71 1.72 -1.07
CA GLY A 97 10.62 1.65 0.38
C GLY A 97 11.98 1.71 1.07
N CYS A 98 13.00 1.04 0.51
CA CYS A 98 14.37 1.11 1.00
C CYS A 98 14.95 2.52 0.88
N ASP A 99 14.70 3.21 -0.23
CA ASP A 99 15.18 4.59 -0.45
C ASP A 99 14.55 5.54 0.57
N GLN A 100 13.24 5.47 0.78
CA GLN A 100 12.53 6.25 1.81
C GLN A 100 13.06 5.99 3.23
N LEU A 101 13.34 4.74 3.55
CA LEU A 101 13.90 4.37 4.86
C LEU A 101 15.35 4.82 5.03
N GLN A 102 16.15 4.78 3.96
CA GLN A 102 17.51 5.26 3.98
C GLN A 102 17.57 6.77 4.25
N ASP A 103 16.68 7.56 3.65
CA ASP A 103 16.56 9.00 3.90
C ASP A 103 16.19 9.31 5.35
N GLN A 104 15.51 8.38 6.02
CA GLN A 104 15.18 8.44 7.44
C GLN A 104 16.31 7.88 8.35
N GLY A 105 17.46 7.54 7.79
CA GLY A 105 18.61 6.99 8.54
C GLY A 105 18.41 5.54 9.01
N LYS A 106 17.45 4.80 8.45
CA LYS A 106 17.27 3.38 8.78
C LYS A 106 18.28 2.52 8.02
N THR A 107 18.64 1.39 8.62
CA THR A 107 19.61 0.44 8.06
C THR A 107 19.03 -0.95 7.82
N ALA A 108 17.84 -1.21 8.37
CA ALA A 108 17.15 -2.48 8.17
C ALA A 108 15.63 -2.28 8.16
N TRP A 109 14.96 -3.09 7.34
CA TRP A 109 13.52 -3.19 7.22
C TRP A 109 13.07 -4.62 7.55
N LEU A 110 12.41 -4.82 8.69
CA LEU A 110 11.67 -6.04 8.96
C LEU A 110 10.34 -5.94 8.19
N LEU A 111 10.28 -6.60 7.05
CA LEU A 111 9.14 -6.62 6.14
C LEU A 111 8.22 -7.78 6.50
N ILE A 112 7.02 -7.46 6.96
CA ILE A 112 5.99 -8.45 7.31
C ILE A 112 4.92 -8.40 6.21
N TRP A 113 4.66 -9.53 5.58
CA TRP A 113 3.73 -9.66 4.46
C TRP A 113 3.16 -11.07 4.34
N ASP A 114 2.19 -11.24 3.47
CA ASP A 114 1.57 -12.53 3.21
C ASP A 114 2.37 -13.40 2.22
N ASN A 115 1.78 -14.54 1.84
CA ASN A 115 2.36 -15.49 0.91
C ASN A 115 1.79 -15.35 -0.52
N ALA A 116 1.42 -14.16 -0.96
CA ALA A 116 0.99 -13.94 -2.32
C ALA A 116 2.05 -14.45 -3.33
N SER A 117 1.60 -14.95 -4.46
CA SER A 117 2.49 -15.62 -5.44
C SER A 117 3.63 -14.72 -5.94
N TRP A 118 3.38 -13.43 -6.06
CA TRP A 118 4.40 -12.44 -6.42
C TRP A 118 5.38 -12.15 -5.27
N HIS A 119 4.98 -12.26 -3.99
CA HIS A 119 5.89 -12.12 -2.83
C HIS A 119 6.86 -13.30 -2.72
N VAL A 120 6.37 -14.51 -2.92
CA VAL A 120 7.17 -15.74 -2.79
C VAL A 120 7.88 -16.13 -4.10
N SER A 121 7.77 -15.35 -5.16
CA SER A 121 8.35 -15.65 -6.46
C SER A 121 9.88 -15.75 -6.39
N LYS A 122 10.45 -16.54 -7.32
CA LYS A 122 11.90 -16.66 -7.46
C LYS A 122 12.55 -15.29 -7.77
N LEU A 123 11.88 -14.46 -8.57
CA LEU A 123 12.35 -13.11 -8.92
C LEU A 123 12.52 -12.26 -7.67
N VAL A 124 11.48 -12.09 -6.87
CA VAL A 124 11.52 -11.24 -5.66
C VAL A 124 12.52 -11.76 -4.64
N ARG A 125 12.55 -13.08 -4.39
CA ARG A 125 13.53 -13.68 -3.46
C ARG A 125 14.98 -13.48 -3.93
N THR A 126 15.22 -13.58 -5.23
CA THR A 126 16.56 -13.35 -5.80
C THR A 126 16.94 -11.89 -5.70
N TRP A 127 16.02 -10.99 -6.04
CA TRP A 127 16.23 -9.56 -5.92
C TRP A 127 16.58 -9.14 -4.48
N ILE A 128 15.82 -9.59 -3.47
CA ILE A 128 16.09 -9.28 -2.05
C ILE A 128 17.49 -9.78 -1.65
N ARG A 129 17.88 -10.99 -2.08
CA ARG A 129 19.23 -11.52 -1.78
C ARG A 129 20.34 -10.66 -2.39
N GLN A 130 20.20 -10.27 -3.66
CA GLN A 130 21.15 -9.44 -4.38
C GLN A 130 21.23 -8.04 -3.77
N HIS A 131 20.09 -7.41 -3.50
CA HIS A 131 20.00 -6.13 -2.81
C HIS A 131 20.73 -6.16 -1.46
N ASN A 132 20.43 -7.14 -0.62
CA ASN A 132 21.07 -7.28 0.70
C ASN A 132 22.59 -7.54 0.59
N ALA A 133 23.02 -8.27 -0.43
CA ALA A 133 24.45 -8.47 -0.68
C ALA A 133 25.15 -7.16 -1.08
N GLN A 134 24.54 -6.35 -1.94
CA GLN A 134 25.05 -5.05 -2.34
C GLN A 134 25.12 -4.09 -1.14
N VAL A 135 24.06 -4.00 -0.34
CA VAL A 135 24.04 -3.19 0.90
C VAL A 135 25.19 -3.59 1.84
N LYS A 136 25.45 -4.90 1.99
CA LYS A 136 26.55 -5.40 2.82
C LYS A 136 27.92 -4.98 2.28
N VAL A 137 28.13 -5.06 0.96
CA VAL A 137 29.41 -4.70 0.32
C VAL A 137 29.66 -3.19 0.38
N GLN A 138 28.62 -2.40 0.14
CA GLN A 138 28.71 -0.95 0.09
C GLN A 138 28.74 -0.31 1.49
N GLY A 139 28.35 -1.03 2.53
CA GLY A 139 28.21 -0.48 3.88
C GLY A 139 27.12 0.60 4.02
N LYS A 140 26.27 0.77 2.99
CA LYS A 140 25.22 1.79 2.90
C LYS A 140 23.96 1.18 2.29
N GLY A 141 22.79 1.63 2.77
CA GLY A 141 21.48 1.16 2.31
C GLY A 141 20.69 0.45 3.41
N VAL A 142 19.49 -0.01 3.07
CA VAL A 142 18.56 -0.66 3.99
C VAL A 142 18.46 -2.15 3.65
N ARG A 143 18.82 -3.02 4.57
CA ARG A 143 18.67 -4.47 4.40
C ARG A 143 17.23 -4.89 4.63
N ILE A 144 16.67 -5.71 3.76
CA ILE A 144 15.32 -6.26 3.90
C ILE A 144 15.37 -7.63 4.57
N LEU A 145 14.62 -7.79 5.65
CA LEU A 145 14.41 -9.05 6.35
C LEU A 145 12.95 -9.48 6.18
N PRO A 146 12.64 -10.33 5.19
CA PRO A 146 11.27 -10.76 4.94
C PRO A 146 10.78 -11.70 6.04
N CYS A 147 9.59 -11.44 6.57
CA CYS A 147 8.87 -12.26 7.53
C CYS A 147 7.48 -12.55 6.98
N PHE A 148 7.23 -13.81 6.62
CA PHE A 148 5.94 -14.21 6.07
C PHE A 148 4.95 -14.49 7.17
N LEU A 149 3.73 -13.98 7.00
CA LEU A 149 2.59 -14.34 7.83
C LEU A 149 2.20 -15.81 7.59
N PRO A 150 1.59 -16.47 8.56
CA PRO A 150 1.03 -17.80 8.34
C PRO A 150 0.01 -17.78 7.20
N THR A 151 -0.03 -18.85 6.41
CA THR A 151 -0.96 -18.97 5.29
C THR A 151 -2.41 -18.81 5.75
N LYS A 152 -3.22 -18.10 4.99
CA LYS A 152 -4.64 -17.83 5.27
C LYS A 152 -4.90 -17.12 6.61
N SER A 153 -4.00 -16.24 7.04
CA SER A 153 -4.13 -15.52 8.31
C SER A 153 -4.09 -13.98 8.10
N PRO A 154 -4.98 -13.40 7.29
CA PRO A 154 -4.97 -11.94 7.02
C PRO A 154 -5.20 -11.12 8.30
N TRP A 155 -5.95 -11.64 9.27
CA TRP A 155 -6.18 -10.95 10.55
C TRP A 155 -4.92 -10.68 11.36
N LEU A 156 -3.80 -11.33 11.04
CA LEU A 156 -2.49 -11.04 11.65
C LEU A 156 -1.79 -9.86 10.97
N ASN A 157 -2.32 -9.34 9.86
CA ASN A 157 -1.79 -8.16 9.19
C ASN A 157 -2.55 -6.90 9.65
N PRO A 158 -1.95 -6.04 10.49
CA PRO A 158 -2.64 -4.86 11.03
C PRO A 158 -2.97 -3.79 9.99
N ILE A 159 -2.49 -3.91 8.74
CA ILE A 159 -2.85 -3.02 7.64
C ILE A 159 -4.27 -3.31 7.11
N GLU A 160 -4.76 -4.55 7.19
CA GLU A 160 -6.07 -4.96 6.66
C GLU A 160 -7.25 -4.12 7.18
N PRO A 161 -7.38 -3.89 8.51
CA PRO A 161 -8.43 -3.00 9.01
C PRO A 161 -8.33 -1.58 8.45
N LYS A 162 -7.12 -1.09 8.12
CA LYS A 162 -6.93 0.24 7.53
C LYS A 162 -7.57 0.33 6.15
N TRP A 163 -7.46 -0.73 5.35
CA TRP A 163 -8.13 -0.81 4.05
C TRP A 163 -9.65 -0.73 4.17
N VAL A 164 -10.23 -1.45 5.14
CA VAL A 164 -11.68 -1.43 5.38
C VAL A 164 -12.16 -0.02 5.73
N HIS A 165 -11.45 0.69 6.61
CA HIS A 165 -11.79 2.07 6.99
C HIS A 165 -11.58 3.03 5.81
N GLY A 166 -10.46 2.94 5.10
CA GLY A 166 -10.17 3.76 3.93
C GLY A 166 -11.22 3.60 2.84
N LYS A 167 -11.61 2.35 2.51
CA LYS A 167 -12.63 2.08 1.50
C LYS A 167 -13.99 2.73 1.80
N ARG A 168 -14.31 2.92 3.07
CA ARG A 168 -15.54 3.61 3.48
C ARG A 168 -15.42 5.13 3.39
N ALA A 169 -14.23 5.66 3.61
CA ALA A 169 -13.98 7.10 3.69
C ALA A 169 -13.73 7.76 2.32
N VAL A 170 -13.23 6.99 1.32
CA VAL A 170 -12.82 7.56 0.03
C VAL A 170 -13.86 7.48 -1.08
N VAL A 171 -15.02 6.88 -0.79
CA VAL A 171 -16.12 6.77 -1.77
C VAL A 171 -16.76 8.13 -2.03
N GLU A 172 -17.33 8.28 -3.24
CA GLU A 172 -18.08 9.46 -3.65
C GLU A 172 -19.54 9.12 -3.89
N ALA A 173 -20.44 9.93 -3.36
CA ALA A 173 -21.88 9.72 -3.51
C ALA A 173 -22.44 10.41 -4.75
N ASP A 174 -21.86 11.53 -5.14
CA ASP A 174 -22.45 12.47 -6.11
C ASP A 174 -21.90 12.32 -7.52
N GLY A 175 -20.87 11.48 -7.74
CA GLY A 175 -20.26 11.34 -9.05
C GLY A 175 -19.21 10.26 -9.14
N LEU A 176 -18.76 9.99 -10.38
CA LEU A 176 -17.67 9.07 -10.65
C LEU A 176 -16.33 9.80 -10.56
N LEU A 177 -15.47 9.35 -9.66
CA LEU A 177 -14.11 9.86 -9.56
C LEU A 177 -13.28 9.41 -10.78
N SER A 178 -12.38 10.27 -11.28
CA SER A 178 -11.30 9.83 -12.16
C SER A 178 -10.31 8.92 -11.39
N ALA A 179 -9.48 8.18 -12.11
CA ALA A 179 -8.43 7.36 -11.51
C ALA A 179 -7.48 8.20 -10.65
N GLN A 180 -7.10 9.38 -11.13
CA GLN A 180 -6.23 10.31 -10.40
C GLN A 180 -6.92 10.85 -9.14
N GLN A 181 -8.16 11.34 -9.26
CA GLN A 181 -8.91 11.85 -8.11
C GLN A 181 -9.08 10.79 -7.01
N LEU A 182 -9.33 9.53 -7.40
CA LEU A 182 -9.42 8.42 -6.44
C LEU A 182 -8.07 8.20 -5.75
N ALA A 183 -6.98 8.15 -6.49
CA ALA A 183 -5.65 7.94 -5.94
C ALA A 183 -5.23 9.07 -4.98
N GLU A 184 -5.46 10.33 -5.37
CA GLU A 184 -5.18 11.50 -4.53
C GLU A 184 -6.03 11.50 -3.24
N ARG A 185 -7.32 11.15 -3.35
CA ARG A 185 -8.23 11.04 -2.18
C ARG A 185 -7.78 9.94 -1.22
N VAL A 186 -7.34 8.80 -1.74
CA VAL A 186 -6.79 7.72 -0.93
C VAL A 186 -5.51 8.18 -0.22
N CYS A 187 -4.58 8.81 -0.94
CA CYS A 187 -3.35 9.34 -0.35
C CYS A 187 -3.66 10.37 0.74
N PHE A 188 -4.59 11.30 0.48
CA PHE A 188 -5.02 12.29 1.46
C PHE A 188 -5.62 11.64 2.73
N HIS A 189 -6.48 10.62 2.57
CA HIS A 189 -7.07 9.90 3.70
C HIS A 189 -6.01 9.28 4.62
N PHE A 190 -4.96 8.71 4.04
CA PHE A 190 -3.87 8.07 4.79
C PHE A 190 -2.73 9.04 5.17
N GLY A 191 -2.81 10.31 4.77
CA GLY A 191 -1.78 11.31 5.04
C GLY A 191 -0.48 11.05 4.28
N CYS A 192 -0.59 10.46 3.09
CA CYS A 192 0.54 10.16 2.18
C CYS A 192 0.62 11.20 1.06
N PHE A 193 1.80 11.35 0.48
CA PHE A 193 1.95 12.05 -0.79
C PHE A 193 1.57 11.13 -1.95
N TYR A 194 0.88 11.72 -2.95
CA TYR A 194 0.66 11.03 -4.21
C TYR A 194 1.93 11.06 -5.05
N GLU A 195 2.34 9.90 -5.51
CA GLU A 195 3.50 9.73 -6.38
C GLU A 195 3.10 9.03 -7.69
N PRO A 196 3.88 9.19 -8.79
CA PRO A 196 3.62 8.50 -10.04
C PRO A 196 3.46 6.99 -9.85
N HIS A 197 2.54 6.38 -10.61
CA HIS A 197 2.27 4.95 -10.49
C HIS A 197 3.51 4.11 -10.81
N LEU A 198 3.68 3.01 -10.07
CA LEU A 198 4.60 1.96 -10.46
C LEU A 198 4.08 1.30 -11.73
N SER A 199 4.95 1.08 -12.70
CA SER A 199 4.59 0.46 -13.98
C SER A 199 5.65 -0.54 -14.41
N ILE A 200 5.22 -1.56 -15.16
CA ILE A 200 6.16 -2.43 -15.87
C ILE A 200 6.71 -1.62 -17.03
N PRO A 201 8.03 -1.46 -17.16
CA PRO A 201 8.59 -0.81 -18.33
C PRO A 201 8.09 -1.54 -19.60
N GLU A 202 7.57 -0.78 -20.56
CA GLU A 202 7.26 -1.36 -21.87
C GLU A 202 8.52 -2.02 -22.39
N LYS A 203 8.41 -3.30 -22.74
CA LYS A 203 9.50 -3.97 -23.43
C LYS A 203 9.67 -3.21 -24.75
N VAL A 204 10.76 -2.46 -24.86
CA VAL A 204 11.19 -1.90 -26.13
C VAL A 204 11.34 -3.10 -27.08
N ALA A 205 10.42 -3.20 -28.05
CA ALA A 205 10.38 -4.27 -29.04
C ALA A 205 11.57 -4.18 -29.99
#